data_7ef7631620c6f9a4da6303cc2e03b060
#
_entry.id   7ef7631620c6f9a4da6303cc2e03b060
#
_cell.length_a   1.000
_cell.length_b   1.000
_cell.length_c   1.000
_cell.angle_alpha   90.00
_cell.angle_beta   90.00
_cell.angle_gamma   90.00
#
_symmetry.space_group_name_H-M   'P 1'
#
loop_
_entity.id
_entity.type
_entity.pdbx_description
1 polymer ?
#
loop_
_entity_poly.entity_id
_entity_poly.type
_entity_poly.pdbx_seq_one_letter_code
_entity_poly.pdbx_strand_id
1 'polypeptide(L)'
;YFFTATPKHSLAASKPGMNWGVYGQVLCNVPAPLLVDEGYILPPKVVVKQLPLVKGRKVMYAEDGDNLIETLDDNNIDKTLICARSTKQIMGLISQSDFCLQLKERGYSWMMITSKTGAIIDGKKVNRDQFFDTLNEWGKEDGKKFVVIHHSILSEGINVSGLEAVIFMRNMDYIGISQSIGRVIRLGSTEKTFGLVCIPTYDR
;
A
#
# COMPACT_ATOMS: atom_id res chain seq x y z
N TYR A 1 1.29 14.37 -26.22
CA TYR A 1 0.65 14.69 -24.93
C TYR A 1 1.24 13.82 -23.84
N PHE A 2 1.44 14.41 -22.65
CA PHE A 2 1.93 13.71 -21.46
C PHE A 2 0.83 13.70 -20.39
N PHE A 3 0.56 12.55 -19.81
CA PHE A 3 -0.43 12.36 -18.75
C PHE A 3 0.25 11.84 -17.49
N THR A 4 -0.06 12.42 -16.34
CA THR A 4 0.43 11.95 -15.03
C THR A 4 -0.52 12.38 -13.92
N ALA A 5 -0.66 11.52 -12.91
CA ALA A 5 -1.37 11.85 -11.67
C ALA A 5 -0.46 12.55 -10.65
N THR A 6 0.87 12.45 -10.83
CA THR A 6 1.86 12.96 -9.89
C THR A 6 2.95 13.74 -10.63
N PRO A 7 2.66 14.97 -11.11
CA PRO A 7 3.65 15.78 -11.80
C PRO A 7 4.82 16.08 -10.88
N LYS A 8 6.03 15.80 -11.32
CA LYS A 8 7.24 16.09 -10.59
C LYS A 8 7.83 17.40 -11.08
N HIS A 9 7.84 18.41 -10.22
CA HIS A 9 8.49 19.69 -10.47
C HIS A 9 9.89 19.70 -9.85
N SER A 10 10.82 20.42 -10.50
CA SER A 10 12.18 20.60 -9.98
C SER A 10 12.64 22.02 -10.23
N LEU A 11 13.31 22.61 -9.24
CA LEU A 11 13.99 23.89 -9.34
C LEU A 11 15.47 23.74 -9.74
N ALA A 12 15.99 22.52 -9.73
CA ALA A 12 17.39 22.23 -10.02
C ALA A 12 17.60 21.87 -11.49
N ALA A 13 18.43 22.64 -12.20
CA ALA A 13 18.78 22.40 -13.60
C ALA A 13 19.39 21.02 -13.86
N SER A 14 20.11 20.45 -12.86
CA SER A 14 20.70 19.12 -12.93
C SER A 14 19.70 17.95 -12.82
N LYS A 15 18.46 18.23 -12.40
CA LYS A 15 17.38 17.24 -12.27
C LYS A 15 16.08 17.83 -12.78
N PRO A 16 15.92 17.98 -14.10
CA PRO A 16 14.75 18.60 -14.68
C PRO A 16 13.47 17.84 -14.31
N GLY A 17 12.44 18.57 -13.91
CA GLY A 17 11.11 18.06 -13.65
C GLY A 17 10.16 18.36 -14.81
N MET A 18 8.88 18.03 -14.65
CA MET A 18 7.84 18.26 -15.68
C MET A 18 7.50 19.74 -15.91
N ASN A 19 8.00 20.66 -15.08
CA ASN A 19 7.89 22.10 -15.25
C ASN A 19 8.89 22.68 -16.30
N TRP A 20 9.75 21.84 -16.89
CA TRP A 20 10.69 22.28 -17.92
C TRP A 20 10.09 22.16 -19.31
N GLY A 21 10.53 23.02 -20.23
CA GLY A 21 9.92 23.26 -21.54
C GLY A 21 9.67 22.07 -22.45
N VAL A 22 10.31 20.89 -22.18
CA VAL A 22 10.08 19.66 -22.93
C VAL A 22 8.63 19.17 -22.80
N TYR A 23 7.98 19.42 -21.64
CA TYR A 23 6.61 18.96 -21.38
C TYR A 23 5.53 19.97 -21.81
N GLY A 24 5.91 21.21 -22.12
CA GLY A 24 4.99 22.25 -22.54
C GLY A 24 4.09 22.78 -21.40
N GLN A 25 2.99 23.39 -21.79
CA GLN A 25 2.02 23.94 -20.84
C GLN A 25 1.08 22.85 -20.30
N VAL A 26 0.62 23.03 -19.05
CA VAL A 26 -0.45 22.20 -18.48
C VAL A 26 -1.76 22.53 -19.20
N LEU A 27 -2.27 21.58 -19.98
CA LEU A 27 -3.50 21.73 -20.74
C LEU A 27 -4.75 21.45 -19.91
N CYS A 28 -4.65 20.52 -18.96
CA CYS A 28 -5.75 20.14 -18.09
C CYS A 28 -5.18 19.72 -16.73
N ASN A 29 -5.80 20.20 -15.67
CA ASN A 29 -5.52 19.77 -14.29
C ASN A 29 -6.86 19.48 -13.60
N VAL A 30 -7.09 18.21 -13.24
CA VAL A 30 -8.28 17.77 -12.51
C VAL A 30 -7.87 17.48 -11.07
N PRO A 31 -8.24 18.34 -10.11
CA PRO A 31 -7.87 18.12 -8.71
C PRO A 31 -8.64 16.96 -8.10
N ALA A 32 -8.00 16.21 -7.18
CA ALA A 32 -8.62 15.06 -6.52
C ALA A 32 -9.94 15.39 -5.78
N PRO A 33 -10.10 16.53 -5.09
CA PRO A 33 -11.39 16.88 -4.48
C PRO A 33 -12.55 16.90 -5.48
N LEU A 34 -12.35 17.44 -6.67
CA LEU A 34 -13.38 17.44 -7.71
C LEU A 34 -13.79 16.01 -8.12
N LEU A 35 -12.81 15.11 -8.23
CA LEU A 35 -13.07 13.70 -8.56
C LEU A 35 -13.82 12.97 -7.44
N VAL A 36 -13.61 13.36 -6.18
CA VAL A 36 -14.37 12.84 -5.03
C VAL A 36 -15.80 13.36 -5.08
N ASP A 37 -15.99 14.67 -5.27
CA ASP A 37 -17.30 15.32 -5.30
C ASP A 37 -18.17 14.78 -6.44
N GLU A 38 -17.56 14.48 -7.59
CA GLU A 38 -18.24 13.89 -8.76
C GLU A 38 -18.37 12.35 -8.67
N GLY A 39 -17.85 11.72 -7.63
CA GLY A 39 -17.98 10.27 -7.39
C GLY A 39 -17.07 9.38 -8.26
N TYR A 40 -16.04 9.92 -8.88
CA TYR A 40 -15.08 9.12 -9.66
C TYR A 40 -14.06 8.38 -8.79
N ILE A 41 -13.75 8.90 -7.61
CA ILE A 41 -12.87 8.28 -6.63
C ILE A 41 -13.45 8.43 -5.22
N LEU A 42 -13.02 7.55 -4.31
CA LEU A 42 -13.43 7.60 -2.91
C LEU A 42 -12.57 8.61 -2.13
N PRO A 43 -13.14 9.28 -1.10
CA PRO A 43 -12.35 10.11 -0.21
C PRO A 43 -11.36 9.27 0.61
N PRO A 44 -10.10 9.71 0.76
CA PRO A 44 -9.15 9.06 1.65
C PRO A 44 -9.48 9.39 3.12
N LYS A 45 -9.54 8.39 3.99
CA LYS A 45 -9.61 8.54 5.44
C LYS A 45 -8.23 8.24 6.02
N VAL A 46 -7.59 9.23 6.63
CA VAL A 46 -6.24 9.09 7.20
C VAL A 46 -6.34 8.76 8.68
N VAL A 47 -5.66 7.69 9.10
CA VAL A 47 -5.46 7.29 10.48
C VAL A 47 -3.97 7.37 10.80
N VAL A 48 -3.62 8.08 11.87
CA VAL A 48 -2.24 8.19 12.34
C VAL A 48 -2.10 7.34 13.60
N LYS A 49 -1.17 6.38 13.58
CA LYS A 49 -0.87 5.52 14.72
C LYS A 49 0.49 5.90 15.31
N GLN A 50 0.50 6.30 16.59
CA GLN A 50 1.73 6.55 17.33
C GLN A 50 2.34 5.22 17.78
N LEU A 51 3.61 5.01 17.45
CA LEU A 51 4.35 3.79 17.77
C LEU A 51 5.58 4.12 18.62
N PRO A 52 5.89 3.32 19.64
CA PRO A 52 7.11 3.48 20.42
C PRO A 52 8.34 3.13 19.57
N LEU A 53 9.45 3.80 19.82
CA LEU A 53 10.74 3.45 19.25
C LEU A 53 11.33 2.24 19.98
N VAL A 54 11.32 1.07 19.33
CA VAL A 54 11.85 -0.18 19.89
C VAL A 54 13.27 -0.44 19.44
N LYS A 55 14.14 -0.79 20.40
CA LYS A 55 15.54 -1.18 20.14
C LYS A 55 15.67 -2.70 20.05
N GLY A 56 16.31 -3.18 18.98
CA GLY A 56 16.53 -4.60 18.75
C GLY A 56 15.70 -5.19 17.62
N ARG A 57 16.37 -5.89 16.67
CA ARG A 57 15.74 -6.31 15.41
C ARG A 57 14.62 -7.33 15.58
N LYS A 58 14.79 -8.33 16.45
CA LYS A 58 13.77 -9.38 16.65
C LYS A 58 12.53 -8.81 17.33
N VAL A 59 12.72 -8.00 18.35
CA VAL A 59 11.65 -7.31 19.07
C VAL A 59 10.90 -6.38 18.12
N MET A 60 11.62 -5.66 17.26
CA MET A 60 11.04 -4.76 16.26
C MET A 60 10.12 -5.49 15.27
N TYR A 61 10.47 -6.69 14.80
CA TYR A 61 9.59 -7.42 13.88
C TYR A 61 8.35 -7.97 14.57
N ALA A 62 8.45 -8.41 15.81
CA ALA A 62 7.30 -8.82 16.61
C ALA A 62 6.36 -7.65 16.83
N GLU A 63 6.87 -6.49 17.27
CA GLU A 63 6.07 -5.28 17.44
C GLU A 63 5.49 -4.74 16.12
N ASP A 64 6.26 -4.73 15.04
CA ASP A 64 5.74 -4.38 13.72
C ASP A 64 4.53 -5.28 13.36
N GLY A 65 4.63 -6.59 13.64
CA GLY A 65 3.56 -7.56 13.41
C GLY A 65 2.33 -7.28 14.28
N ASP A 66 2.51 -7.11 15.58
CA ASP A 66 1.41 -6.83 16.53
C ASP A 66 0.71 -5.51 16.19
N ASN A 67 1.47 -4.45 15.86
CA ASN A 67 0.91 -3.17 15.45
C ASN A 67 0.10 -3.25 14.15
N LEU A 68 0.53 -4.09 13.19
CA LEU A 68 -0.22 -4.33 11.97
C LEU A 68 -1.54 -5.04 12.27
N ILE A 69 -1.51 -6.10 13.07
CA ILE A 69 -2.71 -6.84 13.48
C ILE A 69 -3.69 -5.94 14.22
N GLU A 70 -3.23 -5.18 15.21
CA GLU A 70 -4.06 -4.21 15.91
C GLU A 70 -4.68 -3.18 14.95
N THR A 71 -3.92 -2.70 13.97
CA THR A 71 -4.44 -1.76 12.96
C THR A 71 -5.53 -2.39 12.10
N LEU A 72 -5.40 -3.66 11.73
CA LEU A 72 -6.43 -4.39 10.98
C LEU A 72 -7.69 -4.58 11.81
N ASP A 73 -7.55 -4.99 13.08
CA ASP A 73 -8.66 -5.24 14.00
C ASP A 73 -9.41 -3.93 14.34
N ASP A 74 -8.70 -2.86 14.72
CA ASP A 74 -9.26 -1.58 15.12
C ASP A 74 -10.06 -0.89 14.00
N ASN A 75 -9.69 -1.12 12.74
CA ASN A 75 -10.31 -0.48 11.58
C ASN A 75 -11.20 -1.44 10.77
N ASN A 76 -11.35 -2.68 11.19
CA ASN A 76 -12.15 -3.70 10.51
C ASN A 76 -11.82 -3.80 9.01
N ILE A 77 -10.54 -3.99 8.69
CA ILE A 77 -10.02 -3.98 7.32
C ILE A 77 -9.93 -5.41 6.81
N ASP A 78 -10.57 -5.72 5.68
CA ASP A 78 -10.50 -7.04 5.07
C ASP A 78 -9.42 -7.14 3.97
N LYS A 79 -9.21 -6.10 3.17
CA LYS A 79 -8.32 -6.12 2.00
C LYS A 79 -7.29 -4.99 2.07
N THR A 80 -6.06 -5.33 2.39
CA THR A 80 -5.03 -4.33 2.70
C THR A 80 -3.75 -4.48 1.90
N LEU A 81 -3.16 -3.34 1.57
CA LEU A 81 -1.82 -3.20 1.03
C LEU A 81 -0.87 -2.69 2.13
N ILE A 82 0.19 -3.44 2.42
CA ILE A 82 1.23 -3.04 3.38
C ILE A 82 2.49 -2.63 2.62
N CYS A 83 2.88 -1.38 2.79
CA CYS A 83 4.08 -0.80 2.20
C CYS A 83 5.25 -0.92 3.19
N ALA A 84 6.04 -1.98 3.07
CA ALA A 84 7.17 -2.23 3.96
C ALA A 84 8.35 -1.30 3.69
N ARG A 85 9.14 -1.06 4.70
CA ARG A 85 10.36 -0.24 4.71
C ARG A 85 11.49 -0.85 3.86
N SER A 86 11.55 -2.17 3.81
CA SER A 86 12.57 -2.91 3.07
C SER A 86 12.18 -4.38 2.87
N THR A 87 12.79 -5.05 1.90
CA THR A 87 12.67 -6.52 1.75
C THR A 87 13.06 -7.26 3.04
N LYS A 88 14.05 -6.73 3.78
CA LYS A 88 14.48 -7.32 5.06
C LYS A 88 13.38 -7.27 6.12
N GLN A 89 12.62 -6.19 6.19
CA GLN A 89 11.47 -6.09 7.09
C GLN A 89 10.39 -7.10 6.71
N ILE A 90 10.07 -7.26 5.43
CA ILE A 90 9.11 -8.28 4.95
C ILE A 90 9.54 -9.67 5.43
N MET A 91 10.79 -10.03 5.18
CA MET A 91 11.32 -11.32 5.60
C MET A 91 11.32 -11.50 7.13
N GLY A 92 11.61 -10.43 7.87
CA GLY A 92 11.56 -10.44 9.34
C GLY A 92 10.16 -10.65 9.88
N LEU A 93 9.16 -9.97 9.32
CA LEU A 93 7.75 -10.16 9.68
C LEU A 93 7.30 -11.60 9.45
N ILE A 94 7.68 -12.20 8.32
CA ILE A 94 7.23 -13.54 7.95
C ILE A 94 7.95 -14.63 8.74
N SER A 95 9.26 -14.48 9.00
CA SER A 95 10.10 -15.58 9.56
C SER A 95 10.51 -15.38 11.01
N GLN A 96 10.32 -14.19 11.60
CA GLN A 96 10.80 -13.84 12.95
C GLN A 96 9.71 -13.20 13.82
N SER A 97 8.45 -13.25 13.40
CA SER A 97 7.30 -12.83 14.21
C SER A 97 6.14 -13.79 13.98
N ASP A 98 5.13 -13.70 14.82
CA ASP A 98 3.90 -14.50 14.73
C ASP A 98 2.86 -13.86 13.78
N PHE A 99 3.26 -12.85 13.00
CA PHE A 99 2.36 -12.08 12.14
C PHE A 99 1.53 -12.95 11.19
N CYS A 100 2.18 -13.87 10.45
CA CYS A 100 1.47 -14.76 9.54
C CYS A 100 0.54 -15.75 10.26
N LEU A 101 0.90 -16.20 11.47
CA LEU A 101 0.06 -17.04 12.30
C LEU A 101 -1.18 -16.28 12.76
N GLN A 102 -0.99 -15.06 13.29
CA GLN A 102 -2.08 -14.19 13.74
C GLN A 102 -3.03 -13.81 12.60
N LEU A 103 -2.52 -13.59 11.38
CA LEU A 103 -3.34 -13.39 10.18
C LEU A 103 -4.22 -14.61 9.90
N LYS A 104 -3.64 -15.81 9.91
CA LYS A 104 -4.35 -17.06 9.66
C LYS A 104 -5.45 -17.31 10.68
N GLU A 105 -5.19 -17.08 11.97
CA GLU A 105 -6.18 -17.22 13.05
C GLU A 105 -7.40 -16.30 12.84
N ARG A 106 -7.22 -15.16 12.19
CA ARG A 106 -8.28 -14.19 11.86
C ARG A 106 -8.91 -14.42 10.48
N GLY A 107 -8.54 -15.51 9.80
CA GLY A 107 -9.07 -15.86 8.48
C GLY A 107 -8.46 -15.09 7.32
N TYR A 108 -7.33 -14.39 7.53
CA TYR A 108 -6.62 -13.72 6.43
C TYR A 108 -5.69 -14.67 5.69
N SER A 109 -5.69 -14.54 4.38
CA SER A 109 -4.58 -14.99 3.52
C SER A 109 -3.54 -13.88 3.40
N TRP A 110 -2.30 -14.23 3.11
CA TRP A 110 -1.25 -13.23 2.90
C TRP A 110 -0.45 -13.48 1.64
N MET A 111 -0.05 -12.39 1.02
CA MET A 111 0.75 -12.40 -0.20
C MET A 111 1.94 -11.47 -0.02
N MET A 112 3.06 -11.86 -0.59
CA MET A 112 4.20 -10.95 -0.70
C MET A 112 4.89 -11.06 -2.05
N ILE A 113 5.48 -9.96 -2.51
CA ILE A 113 6.31 -9.96 -3.70
C ILE A 113 7.51 -9.03 -3.51
N THR A 114 8.69 -9.55 -3.82
CA THR A 114 9.93 -8.77 -3.83
C THR A 114 10.78 -9.15 -5.03
N SER A 115 11.69 -8.26 -5.44
CA SER A 115 12.64 -8.55 -6.54
C SER A 115 13.62 -9.67 -6.21
N LYS A 116 13.89 -9.92 -4.92
CA LYS A 116 14.87 -10.94 -4.49
C LYS A 116 14.28 -12.32 -4.28
N THR A 117 13.11 -12.40 -3.65
CA THR A 117 12.49 -13.68 -3.30
C THR A 117 11.43 -14.13 -4.29
N GLY A 118 11.00 -13.23 -5.19
CA GLY A 118 9.86 -13.45 -6.06
C GLY A 118 8.54 -13.30 -5.32
N ALA A 119 7.52 -14.00 -5.80
CA ALA A 119 6.16 -13.96 -5.28
C ALA A 119 5.86 -15.18 -4.39
N ILE A 120 5.17 -14.95 -3.28
CA ILE A 120 4.74 -15.97 -2.33
C ILE A 120 3.29 -15.71 -1.93
N ILE A 121 2.47 -16.75 -1.87
CA ILE A 121 1.09 -16.74 -1.39
C ILE A 121 0.96 -17.79 -0.30
N ASP A 122 0.55 -17.40 0.91
CA ASP A 122 0.37 -18.28 2.07
C ASP A 122 1.54 -19.27 2.27
N GLY A 123 2.78 -18.77 2.14
CA GLY A 123 4.00 -19.54 2.30
C GLY A 123 4.44 -20.35 1.07
N LYS A 124 3.65 -20.39 0.00
CA LYS A 124 3.98 -21.11 -1.24
C LYS A 124 4.54 -20.17 -2.30
N LYS A 125 5.66 -20.55 -2.88
CA LYS A 125 6.26 -19.80 -3.99
C LYS A 125 5.42 -19.97 -5.25
N VAL A 126 5.11 -18.87 -5.92
CA VAL A 126 4.34 -18.81 -7.16
C VAL A 126 5.08 -17.98 -8.21
N ASN A 127 4.67 -18.09 -9.48
CA ASN A 127 5.18 -17.18 -10.49
C ASN A 127 4.49 -15.81 -10.41
N ARG A 128 5.02 -14.82 -11.13
CA ARG A 128 4.51 -13.42 -11.08
C ARG A 128 3.09 -13.31 -11.62
N ASP A 129 2.77 -13.99 -12.70
CA ASP A 129 1.45 -13.92 -13.34
C ASP A 129 0.40 -14.52 -12.41
N GLN A 130 0.65 -15.70 -11.85
CA GLN A 130 -0.22 -16.34 -10.86
C GLN A 130 -0.44 -15.45 -9.63
N PHE A 131 0.59 -14.72 -9.17
CA PHE A 131 0.45 -13.79 -8.07
C PHE A 131 -0.56 -12.67 -8.39
N PHE A 132 -0.46 -12.05 -9.57
CA PHE A 132 -1.34 -10.96 -9.96
C PHE A 132 -2.75 -11.43 -10.32
N ASP A 133 -2.88 -12.59 -10.92
CA ASP A 133 -4.18 -13.22 -11.18
C ASP A 133 -4.92 -13.48 -9.87
N THR A 134 -4.27 -14.13 -8.91
CA THR A 134 -4.84 -14.39 -7.58
C THR A 134 -5.17 -13.09 -6.84
N LEU A 135 -4.30 -12.07 -6.91
CA LEU A 135 -4.55 -10.78 -6.29
C LEU A 135 -5.80 -10.10 -6.85
N ASN A 136 -5.99 -10.16 -8.18
CA ASN A 136 -7.18 -9.61 -8.84
C ASN A 136 -8.45 -10.41 -8.53
N GLU A 137 -8.36 -11.73 -8.44
CA GLU A 137 -9.48 -12.59 -8.03
C GLU A 137 -9.91 -12.27 -6.60
N TRP A 138 -8.99 -12.28 -5.65
CA TRP A 138 -9.27 -11.97 -4.25
C TRP A 138 -9.77 -10.53 -4.05
N GLY A 139 -9.29 -9.59 -4.86
CA GLY A 139 -9.78 -8.21 -4.82
C GLY A 139 -11.28 -8.10 -5.16
N LYS A 140 -11.79 -8.96 -6.03
CA LYS A 140 -13.18 -9.00 -6.47
C LYS A 140 -14.08 -9.92 -5.62
N GLU A 141 -13.48 -10.83 -4.86
CA GLU A 141 -14.21 -11.80 -4.04
C GLU A 141 -14.75 -11.13 -2.78
N ASP A 142 -16.08 -11.12 -2.62
CA ASP A 142 -16.74 -10.55 -1.44
C ASP A 142 -16.41 -11.39 -0.18
N GLY A 143 -16.14 -10.70 0.94
CA GLY A 143 -15.79 -11.35 2.21
C GLY A 143 -14.39 -11.98 2.25
N LYS A 144 -13.61 -11.92 1.19
CA LYS A 144 -12.22 -12.39 1.20
C LYS A 144 -11.34 -11.45 2.02
N LYS A 145 -10.66 -12.01 3.02
CA LYS A 145 -9.69 -11.30 3.84
C LYS A 145 -8.27 -11.59 3.36
N PHE A 146 -7.53 -10.55 2.99
CA PHE A 146 -6.12 -10.73 2.61
C PHE A 146 -5.25 -9.50 2.82
N VAL A 147 -3.96 -9.76 3.00
CA VAL A 147 -2.90 -8.76 3.14
C VAL A 147 -1.89 -8.94 2.03
N VAL A 148 -1.54 -7.86 1.35
CA VAL A 148 -0.45 -7.83 0.37
C VAL A 148 0.71 -7.03 0.93
N ILE A 149 1.88 -7.64 1.04
CA ILE A 149 3.08 -6.98 1.55
C ILE A 149 4.07 -6.77 0.42
N HIS A 150 4.51 -5.53 0.23
CA HIS A 150 5.50 -5.20 -0.77
C HIS A 150 6.46 -4.09 -0.29
N HIS A 151 7.56 -3.92 -1.02
CA HIS A 151 8.47 -2.80 -0.82
C HIS A 151 8.43 -1.78 -1.95
N SER A 152 8.48 -2.19 -3.21
CA SER A 152 8.54 -1.29 -4.36
C SER A 152 7.79 -1.80 -5.61
N ILE A 153 7.60 -3.09 -5.75
CA ILE A 153 7.11 -3.71 -7.00
C ILE A 153 5.68 -3.29 -7.36
N LEU A 154 4.84 -2.99 -6.35
CA LEU A 154 3.47 -2.56 -6.57
C LEU A 154 3.34 -1.03 -6.75
N SER A 155 4.44 -0.27 -6.72
CA SER A 155 4.40 1.19 -6.93
C SER A 155 4.22 1.58 -8.40
N GLU A 156 4.49 0.69 -9.35
CA GLU A 156 4.42 0.97 -10.78
C GLU A 156 3.25 0.26 -11.47
N GLY A 157 2.28 1.01 -11.94
CA GLY A 157 1.32 0.61 -12.99
C GLY A 157 0.36 -0.55 -12.73
N ILE A 158 0.40 -1.21 -11.57
CA ILE A 158 -0.42 -2.39 -11.31
C ILE A 158 -1.79 -1.98 -10.81
N ASN A 159 -2.80 -2.38 -11.55
CA ASN A 159 -4.19 -2.17 -11.17
C ASN A 159 -4.63 -3.29 -10.21
N VAL A 160 -4.81 -2.97 -8.93
CA VAL A 160 -5.40 -3.88 -7.94
C VAL A 160 -6.80 -3.37 -7.61
N SER A 161 -7.81 -4.15 -7.98
CA SER A 161 -9.20 -3.84 -7.62
C SER A 161 -9.48 -4.28 -6.18
N GLY A 162 -10.41 -3.60 -5.51
CA GLY A 162 -10.98 -4.05 -4.24
C GLY A 162 -10.14 -3.81 -2.98
N LEU A 163 -8.95 -3.20 -3.05
CA LEU A 163 -8.21 -2.82 -1.85
C LEU A 163 -8.98 -1.76 -1.05
N GLU A 164 -9.07 -1.95 0.26
CA GLU A 164 -9.78 -1.07 1.19
C GLU A 164 -8.85 -0.14 1.94
N ALA A 165 -7.63 -0.59 2.21
CA ALA A 165 -6.66 0.15 2.99
C ALA A 165 -5.23 0.03 2.46
N VAL A 166 -4.44 1.06 2.76
CA VAL A 166 -2.99 1.02 2.68
C VAL A 166 -2.39 1.35 4.04
N ILE A 167 -1.42 0.54 4.48
CA ILE A 167 -0.68 0.75 5.72
C ILE A 167 0.79 1.01 5.35
N PHE A 168 1.29 2.16 5.74
CA PHE A 168 2.70 2.52 5.55
C PHE A 168 3.52 2.11 6.77
N MET A 169 4.58 1.33 6.55
CA MET A 169 5.55 0.96 7.59
C MET A 169 6.86 1.76 7.45
N ARG A 170 6.86 2.78 6.61
CA ARG A 170 8.03 3.61 6.32
C ARG A 170 7.61 5.03 5.95
N ASN A 171 8.53 5.97 6.12
CA ASN A 171 8.41 7.26 5.47
C ASN A 171 8.61 7.07 3.97
N MET A 172 7.65 7.50 3.19
CA MET A 172 7.69 7.49 1.74
C MET A 172 7.71 8.92 1.21
N ASP A 173 8.26 9.10 0.02
CA ASP A 173 8.14 10.37 -0.68
C ASP A 173 6.67 10.62 -1.10
N TYR A 174 6.37 11.89 -1.41
CA TYR A 174 5.02 12.31 -1.83
C TYR A 174 4.48 11.48 -3.00
N ILE A 175 5.33 11.14 -3.96
CA ILE A 175 4.94 10.38 -5.15
C ILE A 175 4.52 8.95 -4.78
N GLY A 176 5.34 8.26 -3.98
CA GLY A 176 5.05 6.91 -3.51
C GLY A 176 3.78 6.84 -2.66
N ILE A 177 3.57 7.83 -1.78
CA ILE A 177 2.34 7.95 -0.98
C ILE A 177 1.13 8.13 -1.91
N SER A 178 1.17 9.10 -2.82
CA SER A 178 0.06 9.40 -3.73
C SER A 178 -0.30 8.20 -4.62
N GLN A 179 0.70 7.50 -5.15
CA GLN A 179 0.49 6.30 -5.97
C GLN A 179 -0.12 5.15 -5.16
N SER A 180 0.28 4.98 -3.90
CA SER A 180 -0.27 3.94 -3.03
C SER A 180 -1.70 4.26 -2.60
N ILE A 181 -1.99 5.51 -2.25
CA ILE A 181 -3.35 5.98 -1.93
C ILE A 181 -4.26 5.79 -3.13
N GLY A 182 -3.82 6.15 -4.34
CA GLY A 182 -4.58 5.99 -5.57
C GLY A 182 -5.07 4.56 -5.84
N ARG A 183 -4.53 3.54 -5.16
CA ARG A 183 -4.96 2.15 -5.28
C ARG A 183 -6.15 1.82 -4.38
N VAL A 184 -6.27 2.46 -3.23
CA VAL A 184 -7.32 2.17 -2.24
C VAL A 184 -8.53 3.09 -2.37
N ILE A 185 -8.40 4.25 -3.02
CA ILE A 185 -9.52 5.17 -3.28
C ILE A 185 -10.29 4.84 -4.57
N ARG A 186 -9.89 3.83 -5.33
CA ARG A 186 -10.62 3.38 -6.52
C ARG A 186 -11.95 2.76 -6.14
N LEU A 187 -12.96 3.03 -6.92
CA LEU A 187 -14.23 2.34 -6.84
C LEU A 187 -14.01 0.86 -7.19
N GLY A 188 -14.26 -0.03 -6.25
CA GLY A 188 -14.00 -1.46 -6.47
C GLY A 188 -14.93 -2.39 -5.69
N SER A 189 -15.65 -1.85 -4.72
CA SER A 189 -16.69 -2.55 -3.96
C SER A 189 -17.89 -1.62 -3.78
N THR A 190 -19.10 -2.16 -3.86
CA THR A 190 -20.35 -1.41 -3.71
C THR A 190 -20.58 -0.88 -2.28
N GLU A 191 -19.93 -1.46 -1.30
CA GLU A 191 -20.07 -1.08 0.12
C GLU A 191 -19.00 -0.11 0.61
N LYS A 192 -17.95 0.09 -0.17
CA LYS A 192 -16.83 0.92 0.20
C LYS A 192 -17.12 2.41 0.01
N THR A 193 -17.09 3.18 1.09
CA THR A 193 -17.37 4.63 1.10
C THR A 193 -16.11 5.50 1.19
N PHE A 194 -14.97 4.94 1.56
CA PHE A 194 -13.68 5.63 1.63
C PHE A 194 -12.50 4.67 1.45
N GLY A 195 -11.32 5.20 1.12
CA GLY A 195 -10.06 4.46 1.15
C GLY A 195 -9.29 4.76 2.44
N LEU A 196 -8.99 3.75 3.25
CA LEU A 196 -8.27 3.95 4.52
C LEU A 196 -6.75 4.06 4.27
N VAL A 197 -6.14 5.07 4.90
CA VAL A 197 -4.69 5.33 4.84
C VAL A 197 -4.13 5.36 6.25
N CYS A 198 -3.32 4.36 6.62
CA CYS A 198 -2.70 4.27 7.95
C CYS A 198 -1.24 4.70 7.88
N ILE A 199 -0.88 5.72 8.65
CA ILE A 199 0.47 6.30 8.69
C ILE A 199 1.03 6.12 10.10
N PRO A 200 2.17 5.41 10.28
CA PRO A 200 2.84 5.31 11.56
C PRO A 200 3.61 6.60 11.88
N THR A 201 3.53 7.03 13.12
CA THR A 201 4.41 8.06 13.68
C THR A 201 5.15 7.45 14.85
N TYR A 202 6.44 7.71 14.94
CA TYR A 202 7.29 7.19 16.01
C TYR A 202 7.59 8.31 17.00
N ASP A 203 7.43 8.01 18.28
CA ASP A 203 7.88 8.91 19.36
C ASP A 203 9.40 9.04 19.31
N ARG A 204 9.89 10.28 19.42
CA ARG A 204 11.32 10.60 19.39
C ARG A 204 11.93 10.54 20.80
#